data_08ffd4265d5e95c79998a332eb275234
#
_entry.id   08ffd4265d5e95c79998a332eb275234
#
_cell.length_a   1.000
_cell.length_b   1.000
_cell.length_c   1.000
_cell.angle_alpha   90.00
_cell.angle_beta   90.00
_cell.angle_gamma   90.00
#
_symmetry.space_group_name_H-M   'P 1'
#
loop_
_entity.id
_entity.type
_entity.pdbx_description
1 polymer ?
#
loop_
_entity_poly.entity_id
_entity_poly.type
_entity_poly.pdbx_seq_one_letter_code
_entity_poly.pdbx_strand_id
1 'polypeptide(L)' 'MPEEQWLRTPQAAIACGVSERTLKRLRGDVLEEGVHYQVGFSSNSAITWEVNGVRAKLAWRGMIQRKAAEVITQQLQESV' A
#
# COMPACT_ATOMS: atom_id res chain seq x y z
N MET A 1 19.86 -3.70 6.38
CA MET A 1 18.94 -3.01 5.45
C MET A 1 18.01 -4.01 4.80
N PRO A 2 16.71 -3.76 4.77
CA PRO A 2 15.83 -4.63 4.00
C PRO A 2 16.19 -4.51 2.52
N GLU A 3 16.35 -5.63 1.87
CA GLU A 3 16.60 -5.65 0.44
C GLU A 3 15.35 -5.20 -0.30
N GLU A 4 15.52 -4.35 -1.31
CA GLU A 4 14.43 -3.96 -2.17
C GLU A 4 13.97 -5.17 -2.98
N GLN A 5 12.67 -5.37 -3.05
CA GLN A 5 12.09 -6.45 -3.83
C GLN A 5 11.09 -5.89 -4.83
N TRP A 6 11.49 -5.84 -6.09
CA TRP A 6 10.67 -5.32 -7.18
C TRP A 6 10.00 -6.47 -7.92
N LEU A 7 8.67 -6.51 -7.89
CA LEU A 7 7.87 -7.54 -8.52
C LEU A 7 6.86 -6.91 -9.49
N ARG A 8 6.47 -7.67 -10.51
CA ARG A 8 5.39 -7.27 -11.41
C ARG A 8 4.05 -7.32 -10.69
N THR A 9 3.04 -6.66 -11.26
CA THR A 9 1.74 -6.47 -10.62
C THR A 9 1.11 -7.77 -10.07
N PRO A 10 1.03 -8.88 -10.81
CA PRO A 10 0.41 -10.09 -10.27
C PRO A 10 1.13 -10.63 -9.03
N GLN A 11 2.45 -10.70 -9.07
CA GLN A 11 3.24 -11.20 -7.95
C GLN A 11 3.24 -10.22 -6.78
N ALA A 12 3.30 -8.92 -7.07
CA ALA A 12 3.25 -7.89 -6.04
C ALA A 12 1.92 -7.91 -5.29
N ALA A 13 0.81 -8.08 -6.00
CA ALA A 13 -0.50 -8.18 -5.38
C ALA A 13 -0.58 -9.35 -4.41
N ILE A 14 -0.08 -10.51 -4.82
CA ILE A 14 -0.04 -11.70 -3.97
C ILE A 14 0.82 -11.43 -2.72
N ALA A 15 2.02 -10.88 -2.92
CA ALA A 15 2.95 -10.61 -1.83
C ALA A 15 2.40 -9.59 -0.83
N CYS A 16 1.61 -8.62 -1.30
CA CYS A 16 1.02 -7.58 -0.46
C CYS A 16 -0.35 -8.00 0.12
N GLY A 17 -0.90 -9.11 -0.33
CA GLY A 17 -2.19 -9.59 0.16
C GLY A 17 -3.37 -8.75 -0.30
N VAL A 18 -3.28 -8.12 -1.48
CA VAL A 18 -4.35 -7.29 -2.06
C VAL A 18 -4.61 -7.71 -3.49
N SER A 19 -5.73 -7.26 -4.07
CA SER A 19 -6.02 -7.48 -5.48
C SER A 19 -5.16 -6.56 -6.34
N GLU A 20 -4.96 -6.94 -7.60
CA GLU A 20 -4.26 -6.09 -8.56
C GLU A 20 -4.98 -4.75 -8.73
N ARG A 21 -6.30 -4.78 -8.73
CA ARG A 21 -7.12 -3.57 -8.84
C ARG A 21 -6.85 -2.61 -7.67
N THR A 22 -6.78 -3.14 -6.45
CA THR A 22 -6.47 -2.35 -5.26
C THR A 22 -5.08 -1.74 -5.37
N LEU A 23 -4.10 -2.54 -5.79
CA LEU A 23 -2.73 -2.08 -5.94
C LEU A 23 -2.65 -0.92 -6.95
N LYS A 24 -3.31 -1.05 -8.09
CA LYS A 24 -3.36 0.01 -9.11
C LYS A 24 -4.06 1.27 -8.62
N ARG A 25 -5.10 1.11 -7.80
CA ARG A 25 -5.80 2.27 -7.21
C ARG A 25 -4.88 3.04 -6.26
N LEU A 26 -4.10 2.33 -5.44
CA LEU A 26 -3.19 2.96 -4.48
C LEU A 26 -2.08 3.75 -5.16
N ARG A 27 -1.79 3.47 -6.41
CA ARG A 27 -0.76 4.17 -7.19
C ARG A 27 -0.99 5.68 -7.27
N GLY A 28 -2.23 6.12 -7.30
CA GLY A 28 -2.56 7.54 -7.35
C GLY A 28 -2.91 8.15 -5.99
N ASP A 29 -2.80 7.37 -4.93
CA ASP A 29 -3.22 7.78 -3.59
C ASP A 29 -2.02 7.84 -2.65
N VAL A 30 -1.65 6.73 -2.02
CA VAL A 30 -0.60 6.72 -0.99
C VAL A 30 0.77 6.29 -1.52
N LEU A 31 0.84 5.68 -2.70
CA LEU A 31 2.09 5.18 -3.26
C LEU A 31 2.72 6.22 -4.19
N GLU A 32 4.05 6.36 -4.10
CA GLU A 32 4.81 7.34 -4.87
C GLU A 32 5.63 6.65 -5.96
N GLU A 33 5.60 7.21 -7.16
CA GLU A 33 6.40 6.74 -8.26
C GLU A 33 7.90 6.89 -7.95
N GLY A 34 8.67 5.85 -8.29
CA GLY A 34 10.09 5.82 -8.01
C GLY A 34 10.44 5.29 -6.63
N VAL A 35 9.52 5.34 -5.69
CA VAL A 35 9.71 4.83 -4.32
C VAL A 35 8.98 3.50 -4.14
N HIS A 36 7.71 3.47 -4.49
CA HIS A 36 6.85 2.30 -4.29
C HIS A 36 6.59 1.55 -5.58
N TYR A 37 6.67 2.21 -6.72
CA TYR A 37 6.47 1.57 -8.01
C TYR A 37 7.26 2.30 -9.09
N GLN A 38 7.51 1.61 -10.20
CA GLN A 38 8.17 2.18 -11.38
C GLN A 38 7.38 1.82 -12.62
N VAL A 39 7.21 2.80 -13.50
CA VAL A 39 6.57 2.62 -14.80
C VAL A 39 7.65 2.57 -15.86
N GLY A 40 7.55 1.61 -16.80
CA GLY A 40 8.53 1.48 -17.86
C GLY A 40 8.46 2.63 -18.87
N PHE A 41 9.41 2.62 -19.82
CA PHE A 41 9.57 3.70 -20.80
C PHE A 41 8.44 3.78 -21.83
N SER A 42 7.68 2.72 -22.03
CA SER A 42 6.59 2.73 -23.00
C SER A 42 5.26 2.49 -22.32
N SER A 43 4.17 2.87 -22.98
CA SER A 43 2.83 2.65 -22.45
C SER A 43 2.49 1.18 -22.25
N ASN A 44 3.22 0.29 -22.94
CA ASN A 44 3.02 -1.15 -22.81
C ASN A 44 3.96 -1.81 -21.81
N SER A 45 4.83 -1.03 -21.16
CA SER A 45 5.76 -1.57 -20.18
C SER A 45 5.03 -1.98 -18.91
N ALA A 46 5.43 -3.11 -18.34
CA ALA A 46 4.88 -3.57 -17.07
C ALA A 46 5.30 -2.64 -15.93
N ILE A 47 4.39 -2.45 -15.00
CA ILE A 47 4.68 -1.73 -13.76
C ILE A 47 5.34 -2.72 -12.80
N THR A 48 6.42 -2.30 -12.15
CA THR A 48 7.06 -3.05 -11.08
C THR A 48 6.83 -2.33 -9.76
N TRP A 49 6.70 -3.09 -8.69
CA TRP A 49 6.34 -2.60 -7.37
C TRP A 49 7.41 -3.00 -6.37
N GLU A 50 7.84 -2.04 -5.53
CA GLU A 50 8.74 -2.34 -4.42
C GLU A 50 7.88 -2.87 -3.28
N VAL A 51 7.85 -4.20 -3.13
CA VAL A 51 6.91 -4.91 -2.25
C VAL A 51 7.11 -4.54 -0.78
N ASN A 52 8.34 -4.44 -0.32
CA ASN A 52 8.60 -4.11 1.09
C ASN A 52 8.10 -2.72 1.44
N GLY A 53 8.31 -1.74 0.56
CA GLY A 53 7.82 -0.37 0.75
C GLY A 53 6.29 -0.30 0.70
N VAL A 54 5.68 -1.02 -0.24
CA VAL A 54 4.22 -1.05 -0.35
C VAL A 54 3.60 -1.68 0.91
N ARG A 55 4.14 -2.82 1.36
CA ARG A 55 3.65 -3.49 2.57
C ARG A 55 3.77 -2.60 3.80
N ALA A 56 4.90 -1.92 3.95
CA ALA A 56 5.11 -0.99 5.06
C ALA A 56 4.11 0.15 5.05
N LYS A 57 3.82 0.70 3.87
CA LYS A 57 2.86 1.80 3.72
C LYS A 57 1.44 1.35 4.05
N LEU A 58 1.05 0.16 3.61
CA LEU A 58 -0.27 -0.40 3.90
C LEU A 58 -0.43 -0.69 5.39
N ALA A 59 0.59 -1.24 6.03
CA ALA A 59 0.57 -1.52 7.46
C ALA A 59 0.43 -0.22 8.27
N TRP A 60 1.15 0.83 7.90
CA TRP A 60 1.07 2.13 8.55
C TRP A 60 -0.33 2.72 8.42
N ARG A 61 -0.93 2.68 7.21
CA ARG A 61 -2.28 3.19 6.96
C ARG A 61 -3.31 2.42 7.80
N GLY A 62 -3.19 1.09 7.83
CA GLY A 62 -4.08 0.26 8.63
C GLY A 62 -3.98 0.55 10.12
N MET A 63 -2.78 0.79 10.61
CA MET A 63 -2.56 1.14 12.02
C MET A 63 -3.22 2.47 12.37
N ILE A 64 -3.09 3.48 11.51
CA ILE A 64 -3.71 4.79 11.73
C ILE A 64 -5.23 4.68 11.73
N GLN A 65 -5.80 3.92 10.79
CA GLN A 65 -7.24 3.73 10.74
C GLN A 65 -7.77 3.02 11.98
N ARG A 66 -7.05 2.03 12.49
CA ARG A 66 -7.44 1.33 13.71
C ARG A 66 -7.38 2.24 14.93
N LYS A 67 -6.35 3.07 15.07
CA LYS A 67 -6.24 4.03 16.16
C LYS A 67 -7.36 5.05 16.11
N ALA A 68 -7.71 5.55 14.94
CA ALA A 68 -8.82 6.48 14.79
C ALA A 68 -10.14 5.84 15.23
N ALA A 69 -10.38 4.60 14.86
CA ALA A 69 -11.58 3.87 15.26
C ALA A 69 -11.63 3.66 16.78
N GLU A 70 -10.50 3.34 17.41
CA GLU A 70 -10.42 3.18 18.85
C GLU A 70 -10.75 4.48 19.59
N VAL A 71 -10.20 5.60 19.12
CA VAL A 71 -10.48 6.91 19.72
C VAL A 71 -11.96 7.26 19.61
N ILE A 72 -12.57 7.05 18.45
CA ILE A 72 -13.99 7.30 18.25
C ILE A 72 -14.83 6.43 19.20
N THR A 73 -14.49 5.15 19.32
CA THR A 73 -15.20 4.22 20.18
C THR A 73 -15.10 4.67 21.65
N GLN A 74 -13.92 5.08 22.11
CA GLN A 74 -13.75 5.58 23.47
C GLN A 74 -14.57 6.83 23.72
N GLN A 75 -14.59 7.78 22.80
CA GLN A 75 -15.37 8.98 22.94
C GLN A 75 -16.88 8.68 23.05
N LEU A 76 -17.36 7.74 22.26
CA LEU A 76 -18.76 7.32 22.33
C LEU A 76 -19.09 6.68 23.67
N GLN A 77 -18.18 5.91 24.24
CA GLN A 77 -18.37 5.30 25.55
C GLN A 77 -18.35 6.31 26.68
N GLU A 78 -17.50 7.32 26.58
CA GLU A 78 -17.38 8.36 27.61
C GLU A 78 -18.55 9.34 27.61
N SER A 79 -19.24 9.48 26.47
CA SER A 79 -20.37 10.40 26.37
C SER A 79 -21.71 9.82 26.82
N VAL A 80 -21.71 8.62 27.37
CA VAL A 80 -22.92 7.96 27.87
C VAL A 80 -23.17 8.29 29.34
#